data_5adb6dc7fd28552dcfec5d1e22268a07
#
_entry.id   5adb6dc7fd28552dcfec5d1e22268a07
#
_cell.length_a   1.000
_cell.length_b   1.000
_cell.length_c   1.000
_cell.angle_alpha   90.00
_cell.angle_beta   90.00
_cell.angle_gamma   90.00
#
_symmetry.space_group_name_H-M   'P 1'
#
loop_
_entity.id
_entity.type
_entity.pdbx_description
1 polymer ?
#
loop_
_entity_poly.entity_id
_entity_poly.type
_entity_poly.pdbx_seq_one_letter_code
_entity_poly.pdbx_strand_id
1 'polypeptide(L)'
;MSYKKSAEEILKAIGGEENLDAMAHCATRLRLVLNDESKVDEDTLSNMDVVKGTFSTGGQYQIIIGSGTVNKVFNELEKITGKEASTTSEVKDKSSKHMNPFQKFVKMLSDIFVPIIPAIVAGGLLMGLNNIFTAKDLFYDGKSIIDVHSQFSGLADMINIFANAPFTLLPILIGFSAAKRFGGNPYLGAALGMILVHPGLMSAYDFPKALEEGKAIPHWDVFGLHINEVGYQGQVLPMLVATYILATIEKWLRKVIPTVLDNLLTPLLSIFITAFITFLFVGPVTRQLGYWLSDGLTWLYEFGGAIGGLIFGLLYAPIVITGMHHSFIAVETTLIADATKTGGSFIFPIATMSNIAQGGAALAAFFIIKQNKKLKGVASAAGISALLGITEPAMFGVNLKLRYPFIGAVAGSGIGAAYISFFKVKAIALGTAGLP
;
A
#
# COMPACT_ATOMS: atom_id res chain seq x y z
N MET A 1 20.41 -32.66 2.88
CA MET A 1 19.09 -33.25 3.16
C MET A 1 18.31 -33.41 1.86
N SER A 2 17.55 -34.50 1.72
CA SER A 2 16.64 -34.67 0.59
C SER A 2 15.48 -33.67 0.72
N TYR A 3 15.10 -32.99 -0.35
CA TYR A 3 13.95 -32.04 -0.33
C TYR A 3 12.65 -32.72 0.07
N LYS A 4 12.52 -34.03 -0.21
CA LYS A 4 11.40 -34.87 0.24
C LYS A 4 11.33 -34.90 1.78
N LYS A 5 12.45 -35.17 2.47
CA LYS A 5 12.51 -35.18 3.92
C LYS A 5 12.15 -33.82 4.52
N SER A 6 12.63 -32.72 3.88
CA SER A 6 12.28 -31.35 4.31
C SER A 6 10.78 -31.07 4.12
N ALA A 7 10.15 -31.55 3.06
CA ALA A 7 8.72 -31.41 2.83
C ALA A 7 7.90 -32.20 3.86
N GLU A 8 8.30 -33.41 4.18
CA GLU A 8 7.66 -34.26 5.22
C GLU A 8 7.75 -33.60 6.61
N GLU A 9 8.92 -33.08 6.95
CA GLU A 9 9.14 -32.38 8.22
C GLU A 9 8.32 -31.08 8.32
N ILE A 10 8.24 -30.29 7.21
CA ILE A 10 7.39 -29.10 7.15
C ILE A 10 5.93 -29.48 7.32
N LEU A 11 5.45 -30.49 6.59
CA LEU A 11 4.07 -30.96 6.66
C LEU A 11 3.69 -31.37 8.08
N LYS A 12 4.58 -32.12 8.75
CA LYS A 12 4.39 -32.53 10.14
C LYS A 12 4.35 -31.32 11.08
N ALA A 13 5.27 -30.38 10.91
CA ALA A 13 5.40 -29.21 11.76
C ALA A 13 4.23 -28.21 11.63
N ILE A 14 3.56 -28.17 10.49
CA ILE A 14 2.36 -27.35 10.31
C ILE A 14 1.06 -28.03 10.80
N GLY A 15 1.15 -29.18 11.47
CA GLY A 15 -0.01 -29.92 11.99
C GLY A 15 -0.59 -30.95 11.04
N GLY A 16 0.17 -31.39 10.01
CA GLY A 16 -0.22 -32.44 9.10
C GLY A 16 -1.09 -31.96 7.92
N GLU A 17 -1.44 -32.93 7.05
CA GLU A 17 -2.23 -32.67 5.84
C GLU A 17 -3.65 -32.16 6.15
N GLU A 18 -4.26 -32.61 7.23
CA GLU A 18 -5.59 -32.18 7.66
C GLU A 18 -5.64 -30.71 8.06
N ASN A 19 -4.52 -30.15 8.51
CA ASN A 19 -4.40 -28.74 8.86
C ASN A 19 -4.12 -27.82 7.67
N LEU A 20 -3.73 -28.39 6.51
CA LEU A 20 -3.42 -27.65 5.30
C LEU A 20 -4.67 -27.53 4.39
N ASP A 21 -5.26 -26.34 4.27
CA ASP A 21 -6.42 -26.07 3.36
C ASP A 21 -5.97 -25.75 1.93
N ALA A 22 -4.92 -24.92 1.78
CA ALA A 22 -4.37 -24.58 0.47
C ALA A 22 -2.90 -24.26 0.55
N MET A 23 -2.19 -24.45 -0.56
CA MET A 23 -0.77 -24.11 -0.66
C MET A 23 -0.44 -23.49 -2.00
N ALA A 24 0.46 -22.52 -1.96
CA ALA A 24 1.11 -21.91 -3.12
C ALA A 24 2.56 -21.57 -2.77
N HIS A 25 3.33 -21.14 -3.73
CA HIS A 25 4.65 -20.59 -3.49
C HIS A 25 4.90 -19.33 -4.34
N CYS A 26 5.84 -18.51 -3.93
CA CYS A 26 6.45 -17.47 -4.76
C CYS A 26 7.94 -17.76 -4.91
N ALA A 27 8.70 -16.84 -5.48
CA ALA A 27 10.13 -17.02 -5.75
C ALA A 27 10.96 -17.48 -4.53
N THR A 28 10.53 -17.16 -3.30
CA THR A 28 11.32 -17.41 -2.08
C THR A 28 10.55 -18.04 -0.92
N ARG A 29 9.20 -18.16 -1.00
CA ARG A 29 8.35 -18.53 0.14
C ARG A 29 7.29 -19.55 -0.24
N LEU A 30 7.03 -20.48 0.68
CA LEU A 30 5.78 -21.23 0.71
C LEU A 30 4.68 -20.34 1.33
N ARG A 31 3.47 -20.43 0.81
CA ARG A 31 2.28 -19.73 1.30
C ARG A 31 1.21 -20.78 1.57
N LEU A 32 0.88 -20.96 2.81
CA LEU A 32 0.00 -22.02 3.28
C LEU A 32 -1.24 -21.36 3.91
N VAL A 33 -2.42 -21.91 3.65
CA VAL A 33 -3.63 -21.62 4.42
C VAL A 33 -3.82 -22.79 5.36
N LEU A 34 -3.81 -22.52 6.64
CA LEU A 34 -3.98 -23.52 7.69
C LEU A 34 -5.37 -23.37 8.31
N ASN A 35 -5.99 -24.52 8.65
CA ASN A 35 -7.27 -24.53 9.35
C ASN A 35 -7.11 -24.03 10.79
N ASP A 36 -5.98 -24.34 11.41
CA ASP A 36 -5.66 -23.97 12.80
C ASP A 36 -4.16 -23.69 12.93
N GLU A 37 -3.79 -22.40 13.03
CA GLU A 37 -2.40 -21.99 13.17
C GLU A 37 -1.80 -22.36 14.54
N SER A 38 -2.62 -22.66 15.56
CA SER A 38 -2.12 -23.05 16.89
C SER A 38 -1.45 -24.43 16.90
N LYS A 39 -1.68 -25.24 15.86
CA LYS A 39 -1.05 -26.55 15.68
C LYS A 39 0.35 -26.49 15.07
N VAL A 40 0.84 -25.30 14.75
CA VAL A 40 2.16 -25.13 14.12
C VAL A 40 3.25 -25.24 15.19
N ASP A 41 4.20 -26.13 14.96
CA ASP A 41 5.43 -26.26 15.74
C ASP A 41 6.51 -25.34 15.16
N GLU A 42 6.50 -24.09 15.64
CA GLU A 42 7.45 -23.06 15.17
C GLU A 42 8.90 -23.37 15.55
N ASP A 43 9.12 -24.06 16.67
CA ASP A 43 10.45 -24.45 17.11
C ASP A 43 11.06 -25.47 16.13
N THR A 44 10.31 -26.47 15.72
CA THR A 44 10.73 -27.42 14.70
C THR A 44 11.02 -26.73 13.39
N LEU A 45 10.13 -25.86 12.89
CA LEU A 45 10.33 -25.14 11.62
C LEU A 45 11.57 -24.23 11.67
N SER A 46 11.76 -23.51 12.77
CA SER A 46 12.89 -22.59 12.91
C SER A 46 14.25 -23.28 12.98
N ASN A 47 14.30 -24.54 13.40
CA ASN A 47 15.52 -25.33 13.49
C ASN A 47 15.87 -26.06 12.18
N MET A 48 14.98 -26.05 11.18
CA MET A 48 15.25 -26.67 9.88
C MET A 48 16.22 -25.83 9.05
N ASP A 49 17.24 -26.47 8.47
CA ASP A 49 18.24 -25.79 7.62
C ASP A 49 17.64 -25.09 6.38
N VAL A 50 16.54 -25.64 5.84
CA VAL A 50 15.87 -25.08 4.65
C VAL A 50 14.99 -23.89 4.98
N VAL A 51 14.56 -23.73 6.24
CA VAL A 51 13.68 -22.64 6.69
C VAL A 51 14.53 -21.48 7.19
N LYS A 52 14.31 -20.32 6.59
CA LYS A 52 15.00 -19.07 6.94
C LYS A 52 14.20 -18.21 7.92
N GLY A 53 12.89 -18.45 8.00
CA GLY A 53 11.97 -17.78 8.91
C GLY A 53 10.53 -18.14 8.57
N THR A 54 9.64 -17.92 9.52
CA THR A 54 8.19 -18.15 9.42
C THR A 54 7.45 -16.92 9.92
N PHE A 55 6.27 -16.66 9.36
CA PHE A 55 5.36 -15.63 9.85
C PHE A 55 3.96 -15.85 9.32
N SER A 56 2.96 -15.41 10.08
CA SER A 56 1.57 -15.37 9.64
C SER A 56 1.17 -13.94 9.26
N THR A 57 0.55 -13.79 8.10
CA THR A 57 0.01 -12.50 7.66
C THR A 57 -1.16 -12.70 6.72
N GLY A 58 -2.21 -11.92 6.93
CA GLY A 58 -3.36 -11.95 6.04
C GLY A 58 -4.05 -13.33 5.96
N GLY A 59 -4.05 -14.12 7.04
CA GLY A 59 -4.60 -15.48 7.09
C GLY A 59 -3.79 -16.51 6.29
N GLN A 60 -2.53 -16.21 5.99
CA GLN A 60 -1.57 -17.12 5.36
C GLN A 60 -0.40 -17.34 6.29
N TYR A 61 -0.06 -18.59 6.54
CA TYR A 61 1.20 -18.97 7.17
C TYR A 61 2.28 -19.05 6.08
N GLN A 62 3.33 -18.27 6.23
CA GLN A 62 4.40 -18.16 5.24
C GLN A 62 5.71 -18.73 5.78
N ILE A 63 6.36 -19.60 5.00
CA ILE A 63 7.66 -20.19 5.33
C ILE A 63 8.67 -19.70 4.30
N ILE A 64 9.67 -18.93 4.74
CA ILE A 64 10.74 -18.42 3.90
C ILE A 64 11.78 -19.53 3.70
N ILE A 65 11.94 -19.96 2.45
CA ILE A 65 12.90 -21.02 2.09
C ILE A 65 14.06 -20.45 1.26
N GLY A 66 13.77 -19.54 0.34
CA GLY A 66 14.72 -18.92 -0.57
C GLY A 66 14.57 -19.41 -2.01
N SER A 67 15.15 -18.62 -2.93
CA SER A 67 15.06 -18.85 -4.37
C SER A 67 15.67 -20.19 -4.78
N GLY A 68 15.04 -20.88 -5.72
CA GLY A 68 15.47 -22.18 -6.24
C GLY A 68 15.13 -23.39 -5.36
N THR A 69 15.24 -23.27 -4.04
CA THR A 69 14.92 -24.36 -3.10
C THR A 69 13.42 -24.47 -2.86
N VAL A 70 12.71 -23.34 -2.85
CA VAL A 70 11.26 -23.31 -2.58
C VAL A 70 10.47 -24.16 -3.57
N ASN A 71 10.79 -24.09 -4.87
CA ASN A 71 10.11 -24.88 -5.90
C ASN A 71 10.29 -26.39 -5.68
N LYS A 72 11.49 -26.81 -5.28
CA LYS A 72 11.80 -28.23 -5.04
C LYS A 72 11.06 -28.77 -3.84
N VAL A 73 11.01 -28.01 -2.75
CA VAL A 73 10.25 -28.39 -1.54
C VAL A 73 8.75 -28.37 -1.81
N PHE A 74 8.27 -27.40 -2.56
CA PHE A 74 6.85 -27.29 -2.93
C PHE A 74 6.38 -28.48 -3.77
N ASN A 75 7.14 -28.86 -4.81
CA ASN A 75 6.81 -30.00 -5.64
C ASN A 75 6.79 -31.33 -4.85
N GLU A 76 7.62 -31.47 -3.82
CA GLU A 76 7.55 -32.64 -2.94
C GLU A 76 6.33 -32.57 -2.02
N LEU A 77 5.94 -31.38 -1.52
CA LEU A 77 4.70 -31.20 -0.76
C LEU A 77 3.46 -31.57 -1.61
N GLU A 78 3.41 -31.16 -2.88
CA GLU A 78 2.34 -31.57 -3.81
C GLU A 78 2.24 -33.09 -3.95
N LYS A 79 3.37 -33.76 -4.11
CA LYS A 79 3.40 -35.25 -4.26
C LYS A 79 2.94 -35.94 -2.97
N ILE A 80 3.29 -35.39 -1.80
CA ILE A 80 2.95 -36.01 -0.50
C ILE A 80 1.47 -35.78 -0.18
N THR A 81 0.95 -34.59 -0.42
CA THR A 81 -0.42 -34.21 -0.04
C THR A 81 -1.45 -34.51 -1.12
N GLY A 82 -1.04 -34.77 -2.35
CA GLY A 82 -1.94 -34.91 -3.49
C GLY A 82 -2.74 -33.62 -3.82
N LYS A 83 -2.44 -32.49 -3.13
CA LYS A 83 -3.10 -31.21 -3.36
C LYS A 83 -2.37 -30.46 -4.48
N GLU A 84 -3.11 -30.13 -5.54
CA GLU A 84 -2.56 -29.32 -6.63
C GLU A 84 -2.20 -27.91 -6.15
N ALA A 85 -1.20 -27.30 -6.82
CA ALA A 85 -0.83 -25.93 -6.59
C ALA A 85 -2.04 -25.01 -6.76
N SER A 86 -2.48 -24.41 -5.68
CA SER A 86 -3.45 -23.31 -5.75
C SER A 86 -2.76 -22.08 -6.35
N THR A 87 -3.48 -21.32 -7.18
CA THR A 87 -2.96 -20.02 -7.59
C THR A 87 -2.80 -19.12 -6.37
N THR A 88 -1.84 -18.18 -6.42
CA THR A 88 -1.67 -17.21 -5.32
C THR A 88 -2.94 -16.40 -5.05
N SER A 89 -3.84 -16.27 -6.01
CA SER A 89 -5.19 -15.69 -5.85
C SER A 89 -6.13 -16.59 -5.07
N GLU A 90 -6.18 -17.88 -5.35
CA GLU A 90 -7.03 -18.85 -4.62
C GLU A 90 -6.60 -19.00 -3.15
N VAL A 91 -5.29 -19.04 -2.89
CA VAL A 91 -4.76 -19.02 -1.52
C VAL A 91 -5.15 -17.74 -0.79
N LYS A 92 -5.16 -16.59 -1.49
CA LYS A 92 -5.66 -15.32 -0.93
C LYS A 92 -7.16 -15.35 -0.64
N ASP A 93 -7.95 -15.96 -1.50
CA ASP A 93 -9.41 -16.03 -1.32
C ASP A 93 -9.79 -16.96 -0.17
N LYS A 94 -9.16 -18.11 -0.06
CA LYS A 94 -9.36 -19.05 1.05
C LYS A 94 -8.93 -18.43 2.39
N SER A 95 -7.79 -17.74 2.43
CA SER A 95 -7.33 -17.04 3.64
C SER A 95 -8.31 -15.97 4.15
N SER A 96 -9.13 -15.41 3.25
CA SER A 96 -10.11 -14.37 3.62
C SER A 96 -11.32 -14.90 4.41
N LYS A 97 -11.59 -16.21 4.41
CA LYS A 97 -12.73 -16.81 5.12
C LYS A 97 -12.62 -16.66 6.63
N HIS A 98 -11.40 -16.72 7.16
CA HIS A 98 -11.10 -16.64 8.60
C HIS A 98 -10.89 -15.21 9.13
N MET A 99 -11.03 -14.19 8.27
CA MET A 99 -10.83 -12.79 8.65
C MET A 99 -12.10 -12.15 9.18
N ASN A 100 -11.95 -11.29 10.20
CA ASN A 100 -13.04 -10.42 10.66
C ASN A 100 -13.33 -9.32 9.60
N PRO A 101 -14.48 -8.63 9.69
CA PRO A 101 -14.87 -7.61 8.70
C PRO A 101 -13.84 -6.48 8.53
N PHE A 102 -13.20 -6.03 9.61
CA PHE A 102 -12.18 -5.00 9.56
C PHE A 102 -10.91 -5.48 8.82
N GLN A 103 -10.45 -6.70 9.12
CA GLN A 103 -9.33 -7.31 8.40
C GLN A 103 -9.63 -7.50 6.91
N LYS A 104 -10.87 -7.88 6.55
CA LYS A 104 -11.30 -7.98 5.14
C LYS A 104 -11.26 -6.62 4.43
N PHE A 105 -11.69 -5.55 5.10
CA PHE A 105 -11.63 -4.19 4.58
C PHE A 105 -10.19 -3.73 4.35
N VAL A 106 -9.30 -3.92 5.33
CA VAL A 106 -7.88 -3.59 5.24
C VAL A 106 -7.20 -4.39 4.11
N LYS A 107 -7.49 -5.69 4.01
CA LYS A 107 -6.97 -6.53 2.92
C LYS A 107 -7.47 -6.05 1.56
N MET A 108 -8.73 -5.67 1.45
CA MET A 108 -9.28 -5.12 0.21
C MET A 108 -8.52 -3.87 -0.24
N LEU A 109 -8.26 -2.93 0.67
CA LEU A 109 -7.46 -1.74 0.37
C LEU A 109 -6.04 -2.14 -0.06
N SER A 110 -5.38 -3.02 0.68
CA SER A 110 -4.04 -3.51 0.33
C SER A 110 -4.00 -4.15 -1.06
N ASP A 111 -4.97 -5.01 -1.39
CA ASP A 111 -5.05 -5.66 -2.70
C ASP A 111 -5.22 -4.65 -3.86
N ILE A 112 -5.84 -3.50 -3.59
CA ILE A 112 -6.03 -2.41 -4.57
C ILE A 112 -4.76 -1.57 -4.69
N PHE A 113 -4.13 -1.18 -3.58
CA PHE A 113 -3.02 -0.21 -3.58
C PHE A 113 -1.65 -0.83 -3.84
N VAL A 114 -1.37 -2.06 -3.38
CA VAL A 114 -0.06 -2.71 -3.58
C VAL A 114 0.39 -2.76 -5.05
N PRO A 115 -0.47 -3.07 -6.04
CA PRO A 115 -0.07 -3.03 -7.44
C PRO A 115 0.28 -1.63 -7.96
N ILE A 116 -0.21 -0.57 -7.31
CA ILE A 116 -0.04 0.83 -7.72
C ILE A 116 1.24 1.43 -7.10
N ILE A 117 1.76 0.86 -6.00
CA ILE A 117 2.93 1.36 -5.27
C ILE A 117 4.11 1.71 -6.19
N PRO A 118 4.53 0.87 -7.17
CA PRO A 118 5.67 1.21 -8.01
C PRO A 118 5.52 2.53 -8.78
N ALA A 119 4.30 2.83 -9.25
CA ALA A 119 4.02 4.08 -9.95
C ALA A 119 4.06 5.29 -8.99
N ILE A 120 3.48 5.14 -7.80
CA ILE A 120 3.49 6.19 -6.76
C ILE A 120 4.91 6.48 -6.30
N VAL A 121 5.72 5.43 -6.03
CA VAL A 121 7.12 5.57 -5.61
C VAL A 121 7.96 6.26 -6.70
N ALA A 122 7.80 5.87 -7.96
CA ALA A 122 8.50 6.51 -9.06
C ALA A 122 8.16 8.01 -9.15
N GLY A 123 6.87 8.36 -9.06
CA GLY A 123 6.43 9.76 -9.00
C GLY A 123 7.00 10.52 -7.82
N GLY A 124 6.98 9.92 -6.62
CA GLY A 124 7.52 10.53 -5.41
C GLY A 124 9.03 10.77 -5.46
N LEU A 125 9.80 9.82 -5.99
CA LEU A 125 11.26 10.01 -6.18
C LEU A 125 11.56 11.11 -7.20
N LEU A 126 10.80 11.19 -8.31
CA LEU A 126 10.91 12.28 -9.27
C LEU A 126 10.52 13.63 -8.65
N MET A 127 9.53 13.66 -7.76
CA MET A 127 9.15 14.86 -7.02
C MET A 127 10.27 15.31 -6.09
N GLY A 128 10.91 14.37 -5.38
CA GLY A 128 12.12 14.65 -4.60
C GLY A 128 13.24 15.24 -5.45
N LEU A 129 13.50 14.67 -6.63
CA LEU A 129 14.46 15.20 -7.58
C LEU A 129 14.08 16.62 -8.05
N ASN A 130 12.81 16.86 -8.36
CA ASN A 130 12.32 18.19 -8.73
C ASN A 130 12.53 19.22 -7.61
N ASN A 131 12.31 18.82 -6.35
CA ASN A 131 12.50 19.68 -5.20
C ASN A 131 13.96 20.17 -5.06
N ILE A 132 14.95 19.37 -5.49
CA ILE A 132 16.35 19.83 -5.51
C ILE A 132 16.51 21.08 -6.38
N PHE A 133 15.79 21.16 -7.50
CA PHE A 133 15.84 22.32 -8.41
C PHE A 133 14.99 23.49 -7.96
N THR A 134 13.86 23.22 -7.29
CA THR A 134 12.82 24.22 -7.01
C THR A 134 12.76 24.70 -5.58
N ALA A 135 13.33 23.93 -4.61
CA ALA A 135 13.33 24.35 -3.22
C ALA A 135 14.24 25.55 -2.99
N LYS A 136 13.69 26.57 -2.31
CA LYS A 136 14.47 27.73 -1.85
C LYS A 136 15.25 27.37 -0.60
N ASP A 137 16.28 28.12 -0.33
CA ASP A 137 17.15 27.99 0.86
C ASP A 137 17.90 26.64 0.98
N LEU A 138 17.88 25.80 -0.07
CA LEU A 138 18.63 24.55 -0.08
C LEU A 138 20.12 24.75 -0.40
N PHE A 139 20.44 25.59 -1.38
CA PHE A 139 21.79 25.90 -1.84
C PHE A 139 22.09 27.38 -1.85
N TYR A 140 21.07 28.24 -1.95
CA TYR A 140 21.17 29.70 -2.07
C TYR A 140 20.14 30.36 -1.15
N ASP A 141 20.56 31.37 -0.38
CA ASP A 141 19.67 32.11 0.52
C ASP A 141 18.50 32.77 -0.25
N GLY A 142 17.30 32.39 0.10
CA GLY A 142 16.05 32.91 -0.47
C GLY A 142 15.76 32.49 -1.92
N LYS A 143 16.64 31.70 -2.56
CA LYS A 143 16.55 31.33 -3.96
C LYS A 143 16.65 29.82 -4.16
N SER A 144 16.04 29.34 -5.23
CA SER A 144 16.19 27.96 -5.73
C SER A 144 17.30 27.87 -6.80
N ILE A 145 17.66 26.64 -7.20
CA ILE A 145 18.60 26.43 -8.32
C ILE A 145 18.08 27.10 -9.60
N ILE A 146 16.79 26.95 -9.92
CA ILE A 146 16.20 27.51 -11.13
C ILE A 146 16.11 29.05 -11.11
N ASP A 147 16.05 29.66 -9.91
CA ASP A 147 16.10 31.12 -9.78
C ASP A 147 17.50 31.68 -10.12
N VAL A 148 18.57 30.92 -9.84
CA VAL A 148 19.96 31.30 -10.11
C VAL A 148 20.42 30.81 -11.48
N HIS A 149 19.99 29.61 -11.87
CA HIS A 149 20.35 28.92 -13.09
C HIS A 149 19.12 28.61 -13.94
N SER A 150 18.55 29.62 -14.57
CA SER A 150 17.30 29.54 -15.34
C SER A 150 17.33 28.51 -16.49
N GLN A 151 18.50 28.10 -16.95
CA GLN A 151 18.68 27.06 -17.95
C GLN A 151 18.13 25.69 -17.52
N PHE A 152 17.94 25.45 -16.21
CA PHE A 152 17.35 24.22 -15.68
C PHE A 152 15.84 24.29 -15.51
N SER A 153 15.18 25.44 -15.75
CA SER A 153 13.74 25.58 -15.54
C SER A 153 12.93 24.62 -16.40
N GLY A 154 13.28 24.48 -17.69
CA GLY A 154 12.60 23.53 -18.58
C GLY A 154 12.77 22.06 -18.16
N LEU A 155 13.93 21.69 -17.61
CA LEU A 155 14.15 20.35 -17.05
C LEU A 155 13.30 20.14 -15.79
N ALA A 156 13.25 21.13 -14.89
CA ALA A 156 12.43 21.06 -13.69
C ALA A 156 10.95 20.94 -14.03
N ASP A 157 10.44 21.72 -15.00
CA ASP A 157 9.06 21.61 -15.45
C ASP A 157 8.73 20.23 -16.03
N MET A 158 9.63 19.67 -16.83
CA MET A 158 9.48 18.33 -17.39
C MET A 158 9.45 17.27 -16.29
N ILE A 159 10.37 17.32 -15.32
CA ILE A 159 10.41 16.42 -14.17
C ILE A 159 9.14 16.59 -13.33
N ASN A 160 8.66 17.81 -13.14
CA ASN A 160 7.43 18.08 -12.40
C ASN A 160 6.21 17.39 -13.03
N ILE A 161 6.08 17.42 -14.36
CA ILE A 161 5.00 16.71 -15.07
C ILE A 161 5.12 15.20 -14.85
N PHE A 162 6.32 14.63 -14.99
CA PHE A 162 6.54 13.18 -14.78
C PHE A 162 6.25 12.77 -13.34
N ALA A 163 6.65 13.59 -12.37
CA ALA A 163 6.46 13.35 -10.95
C ALA A 163 4.98 13.41 -10.54
N ASN A 164 4.25 14.41 -11.03
CA ASN A 164 2.86 14.64 -10.64
C ASN A 164 1.85 13.71 -11.35
N ALA A 165 2.18 13.18 -12.53
CA ALA A 165 1.25 12.38 -13.32
C ALA A 165 0.65 11.18 -12.53
N PRO A 166 1.42 10.35 -11.81
CA PRO A 166 0.86 9.24 -11.04
C PRO A 166 -0.10 9.69 -9.93
N PHE A 167 0.08 10.87 -9.37
CA PHE A 167 -0.77 11.41 -8.30
C PHE A 167 -2.02 12.08 -8.87
N THR A 168 -1.88 12.94 -9.85
CA THR A 168 -3.01 13.62 -10.49
C THR A 168 -3.95 12.63 -11.17
N LEU A 169 -3.40 11.62 -11.85
CA LEU A 169 -4.14 10.59 -12.57
C LEU A 169 -4.37 9.31 -11.72
N LEU A 170 -4.16 9.40 -10.41
CA LEU A 170 -4.34 8.29 -9.46
C LEU A 170 -5.69 7.58 -9.59
N PRO A 171 -6.83 8.25 -9.85
CA PRO A 171 -8.10 7.59 -10.06
C PRO A 171 -8.08 6.55 -11.19
N ILE A 172 -7.26 6.74 -12.23
CA ILE A 172 -7.13 5.76 -13.33
C ILE A 172 -6.50 4.46 -12.81
N LEU A 173 -5.42 4.58 -12.03
CA LEU A 173 -4.70 3.45 -11.45
C LEU A 173 -5.58 2.70 -10.44
N ILE A 174 -6.27 3.46 -9.58
CA ILE A 174 -7.21 2.89 -8.61
C ILE A 174 -8.36 2.19 -9.34
N GLY A 175 -8.94 2.81 -10.35
CA GLY A 175 -10.04 2.25 -11.12
C GLY A 175 -9.70 0.91 -11.76
N PHE A 176 -8.52 0.81 -12.36
CA PHE A 176 -8.04 -0.45 -12.93
C PHE A 176 -7.86 -1.52 -11.85
N SER A 177 -7.16 -1.20 -10.77
CA SER A 177 -6.85 -2.15 -9.71
C SER A 177 -8.09 -2.55 -8.90
N ALA A 178 -8.96 -1.59 -8.56
CA ALA A 178 -10.18 -1.82 -7.81
C ALA A 178 -11.21 -2.62 -8.61
N ALA A 179 -11.40 -2.33 -9.92
CA ALA A 179 -12.30 -3.12 -10.77
C ALA A 179 -11.87 -4.59 -10.81
N LYS A 180 -10.56 -4.85 -10.98
CA LYS A 180 -10.01 -6.20 -10.89
C LYS A 180 -10.30 -6.85 -9.54
N ARG A 181 -10.12 -6.12 -8.44
CA ARG A 181 -10.37 -6.62 -7.08
C ARG A 181 -11.85 -6.88 -6.81
N PHE A 182 -12.73 -6.04 -7.34
CA PHE A 182 -14.18 -6.22 -7.21
C PHE A 182 -14.79 -7.19 -8.23
N GLY A 183 -13.96 -7.76 -9.13
CA GLY A 183 -14.36 -8.75 -10.13
C GLY A 183 -15.16 -8.16 -11.30
N GLY A 184 -14.95 -6.87 -11.61
CA GLY A 184 -15.37 -6.19 -12.83
C GLY A 184 -14.25 -6.15 -13.86
N ASN A 185 -14.50 -5.49 -15.00
CA ASN A 185 -13.51 -5.30 -16.05
C ASN A 185 -12.51 -4.18 -15.67
N PRO A 186 -11.20 -4.46 -15.55
CA PRO A 186 -10.20 -3.46 -15.18
C PRO A 186 -10.10 -2.27 -16.15
N TYR A 187 -10.32 -2.51 -17.43
CA TYR A 187 -10.26 -1.44 -18.44
C TYR A 187 -11.46 -0.50 -18.34
N LEU A 188 -12.65 -1.01 -17.97
CA LEU A 188 -13.80 -0.16 -17.68
C LEU A 188 -13.56 0.67 -16.40
N GLY A 189 -12.90 0.08 -15.39
CA GLY A 189 -12.46 0.82 -14.21
C GLY A 189 -11.48 1.95 -14.56
N ALA A 190 -10.49 1.68 -15.41
CA ALA A 190 -9.58 2.70 -15.90
C ALA A 190 -10.30 3.80 -16.71
N ALA A 191 -11.22 3.42 -17.61
CA ALA A 191 -12.02 4.36 -18.40
C ALA A 191 -12.88 5.27 -17.51
N LEU A 192 -13.50 4.73 -16.47
CA LEU A 192 -14.20 5.53 -15.46
C LEU A 192 -13.24 6.52 -14.77
N GLY A 193 -12.05 6.06 -14.40
CA GLY A 193 -11.01 6.95 -13.84
C GLY A 193 -10.64 8.09 -14.79
N MET A 194 -10.47 7.82 -16.09
CA MET A 194 -10.20 8.83 -17.12
C MET A 194 -11.34 9.85 -17.22
N ILE A 195 -12.60 9.41 -17.14
CA ILE A 195 -13.77 10.30 -17.11
C ILE A 195 -13.71 11.24 -15.91
N LEU A 196 -13.40 10.69 -14.72
CA LEU A 196 -13.38 11.45 -13.47
C LEU A 196 -12.22 12.46 -13.36
N VAL A 197 -11.15 12.30 -14.15
CA VAL A 197 -10.00 13.23 -14.17
C VAL A 197 -9.89 13.97 -15.52
N HIS A 198 -10.95 13.96 -16.31
CA HIS A 198 -10.93 14.57 -17.66
C HIS A 198 -10.57 16.04 -17.58
N PRO A 199 -9.67 16.56 -18.47
CA PRO A 199 -9.21 17.95 -18.44
C PRO A 199 -10.30 18.99 -18.75
N GLY A 200 -11.43 18.58 -19.32
CA GLY A 200 -12.60 19.43 -19.49
C GLY A 200 -13.36 19.74 -18.19
N LEU A 201 -13.04 19.06 -17.09
CA LEU A 201 -13.63 19.31 -15.78
C LEU A 201 -12.79 20.35 -15.02
N MET A 202 -13.42 21.12 -14.13
CA MET A 202 -12.69 21.93 -13.16
C MET A 202 -11.78 21.04 -12.32
N SER A 203 -10.52 21.43 -12.14
CA SER A 203 -9.58 20.64 -11.34
C SER A 203 -10.06 20.48 -9.90
N ALA A 204 -9.91 19.26 -9.34
CA ALA A 204 -10.19 19.01 -7.94
C ALA A 204 -9.33 19.86 -6.98
N TYR A 205 -8.15 20.28 -7.44
CA TYR A 205 -7.24 21.14 -6.65
C TYR A 205 -7.66 22.60 -6.63
N ASP A 206 -8.36 23.06 -7.67
CA ASP A 206 -8.86 24.43 -7.76
C ASP A 206 -10.23 24.62 -7.09
N PHE A 207 -10.97 23.54 -6.92
CA PHE A 207 -12.35 23.56 -6.42
C PHE A 207 -12.48 24.17 -5.01
N PRO A 208 -11.65 23.80 -3.98
CA PRO A 208 -11.75 24.41 -2.65
C PRO A 208 -11.50 25.93 -2.70
N LYS A 209 -10.49 26.37 -3.42
CA LYS A 209 -10.16 27.79 -3.57
C LYS A 209 -11.27 28.56 -4.28
N ALA A 210 -11.87 27.97 -5.31
CA ALA A 210 -13.00 28.61 -6.01
C ALA A 210 -14.21 28.79 -5.08
N LEU A 211 -14.48 27.82 -4.18
CA LEU A 211 -15.54 27.95 -3.17
C LEU A 211 -15.22 29.06 -2.16
N GLU A 212 -13.98 29.15 -1.66
CA GLU A 212 -13.57 30.19 -0.71
C GLU A 212 -13.63 31.59 -1.32
N GLU A 213 -13.27 31.72 -2.60
CA GLU A 213 -13.32 32.98 -3.34
C GLU A 213 -14.74 33.34 -3.84
N GLY A 214 -15.74 32.49 -3.62
CA GLY A 214 -17.12 32.70 -4.10
C GLY A 214 -17.24 32.67 -5.64
N LYS A 215 -16.31 32.01 -6.34
CA LYS A 215 -16.35 31.87 -7.80
C LYS A 215 -17.46 30.91 -8.22
N ALA A 216 -18.08 31.19 -9.37
CA ALA A 216 -19.06 30.27 -9.96
C ALA A 216 -18.40 28.92 -10.30
N ILE A 217 -18.99 27.84 -9.80
CA ILE A 217 -18.57 26.48 -10.12
C ILE A 217 -19.26 26.06 -11.41
N PRO A 218 -18.52 25.60 -12.45
CA PRO A 218 -19.14 25.10 -13.67
C PRO A 218 -20.02 23.88 -13.38
N HIS A 219 -21.17 23.78 -14.06
CA HIS A 219 -22.13 22.71 -13.85
C HIS A 219 -22.91 22.38 -15.13
N TRP A 220 -23.35 21.14 -15.22
CA TRP A 220 -24.32 20.69 -16.22
C TRP A 220 -25.74 20.83 -15.69
N ASP A 221 -26.61 21.36 -16.50
CA ASP A 221 -28.06 21.34 -16.28
C ASP A 221 -28.68 20.15 -17.01
N VAL A 222 -28.93 19.07 -16.27
CA VAL A 222 -29.47 17.82 -16.85
C VAL A 222 -30.84 17.53 -16.25
N PHE A 223 -31.90 17.69 -17.03
CA PHE A 223 -33.29 17.46 -16.59
C PHE A 223 -33.68 18.23 -15.31
N GLY A 224 -33.12 19.44 -15.13
CA GLY A 224 -33.37 20.26 -13.94
C GLY A 224 -32.47 19.94 -12.74
N LEU A 225 -31.51 19.03 -12.90
CA LEU A 225 -30.50 18.74 -11.90
C LEU A 225 -29.23 19.53 -12.21
N HIS A 226 -28.72 20.27 -11.22
CA HIS A 226 -27.43 20.97 -11.30
C HIS A 226 -26.32 20.02 -10.86
N ILE A 227 -25.47 19.58 -11.80
CA ILE A 227 -24.39 18.63 -11.55
C ILE A 227 -23.06 19.37 -11.74
N ASN A 228 -22.27 19.52 -10.70
CA ASN A 228 -20.97 20.23 -10.75
C ASN A 228 -19.98 19.52 -11.69
N GLU A 229 -19.41 20.28 -12.64
CA GLU A 229 -18.36 19.83 -13.56
C GLU A 229 -16.98 19.86 -12.86
N VAL A 230 -16.85 19.13 -11.75
CA VAL A 230 -15.63 19.11 -10.94
C VAL A 230 -15.00 17.73 -10.97
N GLY A 231 -13.73 17.68 -11.35
CA GLY A 231 -12.95 16.45 -11.41
C GLY A 231 -12.58 15.88 -10.03
N TYR A 232 -11.96 14.71 -10.06
CA TYR A 232 -11.56 13.94 -8.87
C TYR A 232 -10.06 13.60 -8.90
N GLN A 233 -9.24 14.50 -9.45
CA GLN A 233 -7.78 14.35 -9.51
C GLN A 233 -7.23 14.10 -8.10
N GLY A 234 -6.36 13.09 -7.95
CA GLY A 234 -5.75 12.70 -6.69
C GLY A 234 -6.68 12.07 -5.66
N GLN A 235 -8.00 12.04 -5.88
CA GLN A 235 -8.96 11.59 -4.88
C GLN A 235 -9.18 10.08 -4.91
N VAL A 236 -9.10 9.46 -3.73
CA VAL A 236 -9.18 8.01 -3.54
C VAL A 236 -10.61 7.52 -3.32
N LEU A 237 -11.31 8.10 -2.35
CA LEU A 237 -12.61 7.61 -1.92
C LEU A 237 -13.68 7.65 -3.02
N PRO A 238 -13.82 8.74 -3.79
CA PRO A 238 -14.77 8.78 -4.91
C PRO A 238 -14.52 7.65 -5.90
N MET A 239 -13.26 7.40 -6.24
CA MET A 239 -12.91 6.38 -7.22
C MET A 239 -13.13 4.96 -6.71
N LEU A 240 -12.82 4.67 -5.45
CA LEU A 240 -13.07 3.35 -4.84
C LEU A 240 -14.55 3.00 -4.86
N VAL A 241 -15.41 3.93 -4.41
CA VAL A 241 -16.86 3.70 -4.35
C VAL A 241 -17.46 3.64 -5.75
N ALA A 242 -17.07 4.53 -6.66
CA ALA A 242 -17.52 4.51 -8.04
C ALA A 242 -17.14 3.19 -8.75
N THR A 243 -15.91 2.69 -8.53
CA THR A 243 -15.48 1.41 -9.12
C THR A 243 -16.22 0.21 -8.55
N TYR A 244 -16.57 0.23 -7.26
CA TYR A 244 -17.39 -0.80 -6.66
C TYR A 244 -18.80 -0.83 -7.29
N ILE A 245 -19.39 0.35 -7.50
CA ILE A 245 -20.69 0.50 -8.18
C ILE A 245 -20.59 0.02 -9.63
N LEU A 246 -19.53 0.42 -10.35
CA LEU A 246 -19.28 -0.03 -11.73
C LEU A 246 -19.24 -1.55 -11.83
N ALA A 247 -18.44 -2.21 -10.99
CA ALA A 247 -18.31 -3.66 -10.99
C ALA A 247 -19.64 -4.37 -10.62
N THR A 248 -20.43 -3.75 -9.76
CA THR A 248 -21.74 -4.27 -9.37
C THR A 248 -22.74 -4.16 -10.50
N ILE A 249 -22.83 -3.00 -11.14
CA ILE A 249 -23.71 -2.76 -12.31
C ILE A 249 -23.29 -3.66 -13.47
N GLU A 250 -22.00 -3.75 -13.79
CA GLU A 250 -21.48 -4.61 -14.85
C GLU A 250 -21.90 -6.07 -14.65
N LYS A 251 -21.71 -6.61 -13.44
CA LYS A 251 -22.11 -7.98 -13.10
C LYS A 251 -23.61 -8.20 -13.19
N TRP A 252 -24.40 -7.21 -12.83
CA TRP A 252 -25.86 -7.29 -12.93
C TRP A 252 -26.31 -7.25 -14.40
N LEU A 253 -25.78 -6.32 -15.19
CA LEU A 253 -26.10 -6.18 -16.63
C LEU A 253 -25.77 -7.46 -17.40
N ARG A 254 -24.62 -8.09 -17.13
CA ARG A 254 -24.25 -9.37 -17.76
C ARG A 254 -25.21 -10.52 -17.50
N LYS A 255 -26.06 -10.42 -16.47
CA LYS A 255 -27.12 -11.42 -16.19
C LYS A 255 -28.42 -11.11 -16.90
N VAL A 256 -28.67 -9.86 -17.25
CA VAL A 256 -29.93 -9.36 -17.80
C VAL A 256 -29.84 -9.18 -19.32
N ILE A 257 -28.71 -8.75 -19.82
CA ILE A 257 -28.51 -8.44 -21.24
C ILE A 257 -28.29 -9.76 -22.02
N PRO A 258 -29.00 -9.98 -23.14
CA PRO A 258 -28.74 -11.13 -24.00
C PRO A 258 -27.28 -11.20 -24.49
N THR A 259 -26.71 -12.38 -24.59
CA THR A 259 -25.29 -12.62 -24.93
C THR A 259 -24.85 -11.92 -26.23
N VAL A 260 -25.74 -11.82 -27.21
CA VAL A 260 -25.44 -11.14 -28.50
C VAL A 260 -25.15 -9.66 -28.32
N LEU A 261 -25.77 -9.00 -27.34
CA LEU A 261 -25.65 -7.58 -27.07
C LEU A 261 -24.73 -7.26 -25.89
N ASP A 262 -24.29 -8.28 -25.14
CA ASP A 262 -23.53 -8.12 -23.89
C ASP A 262 -22.25 -7.33 -24.09
N ASN A 263 -21.48 -7.64 -25.12
CA ASN A 263 -20.22 -6.96 -25.39
C ASN A 263 -20.36 -5.48 -25.80
N LEU A 264 -21.55 -5.05 -26.21
CA LEU A 264 -21.82 -3.67 -26.61
C LEU A 264 -22.55 -2.90 -25.50
N LEU A 265 -23.64 -3.43 -25.00
CA LEU A 265 -24.52 -2.71 -24.07
C LEU A 265 -24.00 -2.73 -22.63
N THR A 266 -23.40 -3.83 -22.18
CA THR A 266 -22.89 -3.90 -20.81
C THR A 266 -21.81 -2.87 -20.52
N PRO A 267 -20.73 -2.72 -21.32
CA PRO A 267 -19.73 -1.68 -21.08
C PRO A 267 -20.32 -0.27 -21.17
N LEU A 268 -21.13 0.00 -22.21
CA LEU A 268 -21.76 1.30 -22.43
C LEU A 268 -22.61 1.72 -21.22
N LEU A 269 -23.57 0.87 -20.83
CA LEU A 269 -24.48 1.19 -19.74
C LEU A 269 -23.77 1.23 -18.39
N SER A 270 -22.82 0.31 -18.14
CA SER A 270 -22.05 0.30 -16.89
C SER A 270 -21.30 1.61 -16.69
N ILE A 271 -20.57 2.08 -17.68
CA ILE A 271 -19.81 3.35 -17.60
C ILE A 271 -20.79 4.53 -17.47
N PHE A 272 -21.79 4.60 -18.36
CA PHE A 272 -22.70 5.75 -18.39
C PHE A 272 -23.45 5.92 -17.06
N ILE A 273 -24.10 4.85 -16.58
CA ILE A 273 -24.87 4.88 -15.33
C ILE A 273 -23.95 5.20 -14.15
N THR A 274 -22.77 4.56 -14.09
CA THR A 274 -21.84 4.77 -12.97
C THR A 274 -21.27 6.18 -12.97
N ALA A 275 -20.84 6.71 -14.13
CA ALA A 275 -20.33 8.08 -14.24
C ALA A 275 -21.41 9.10 -13.84
N PHE A 276 -22.63 8.93 -14.35
CA PHE A 276 -23.76 9.81 -14.03
C PHE A 276 -24.05 9.84 -12.51
N ILE A 277 -24.20 8.67 -11.88
CA ILE A 277 -24.43 8.57 -10.44
C ILE A 277 -23.23 9.13 -9.65
N THR A 278 -22.03 8.95 -10.17
CA THR A 278 -20.82 9.46 -9.50
C THR A 278 -20.80 10.98 -9.49
N PHE A 279 -21.01 11.65 -10.61
CA PHE A 279 -21.04 13.12 -10.64
C PHE A 279 -22.23 13.70 -9.85
N LEU A 280 -23.39 13.04 -9.91
CA LEU A 280 -24.60 13.52 -9.27
C LEU A 280 -24.54 13.40 -7.74
N PHE A 281 -24.07 12.27 -7.23
CA PHE A 281 -24.23 11.95 -5.81
C PHE A 281 -22.98 11.36 -5.15
N VAL A 282 -22.43 10.26 -5.69
CA VAL A 282 -21.36 9.49 -5.02
C VAL A 282 -20.10 10.34 -4.86
N GLY A 283 -19.70 11.03 -5.89
CA GLY A 283 -18.50 11.85 -5.91
C GLY A 283 -18.55 13.01 -4.90
N PRO A 284 -19.57 13.88 -4.92
CA PRO A 284 -19.69 14.95 -3.93
C PRO A 284 -19.70 14.45 -2.48
N VAL A 285 -20.47 13.39 -2.19
CA VAL A 285 -20.55 12.81 -0.82
C VAL A 285 -19.19 12.24 -0.39
N THR A 286 -18.57 11.43 -1.25
CA THR A 286 -17.27 10.80 -0.89
C THR A 286 -16.11 11.78 -0.87
N ARG A 287 -16.14 12.85 -1.66
CA ARG A 287 -15.21 13.99 -1.56
C ARG A 287 -15.32 14.65 -0.19
N GLN A 288 -16.53 14.96 0.27
CA GLN A 288 -16.76 15.56 1.57
C GLN A 288 -16.31 14.64 2.72
N LEU A 289 -16.59 13.34 2.60
CA LEU A 289 -16.07 12.34 3.56
C LEU A 289 -14.53 12.30 3.56
N GLY A 290 -13.90 12.43 2.39
CA GLY A 290 -12.44 12.54 2.27
C GLY A 290 -11.88 13.75 3.00
N TYR A 291 -12.50 14.92 2.85
CA TYR A 291 -12.10 16.13 3.59
C TYR A 291 -12.24 15.95 5.10
N TRP A 292 -13.36 15.44 5.58
CA TRP A 292 -13.56 15.18 7.00
C TRP A 292 -12.54 14.18 7.58
N LEU A 293 -12.21 13.15 6.82
CA LEU A 293 -11.17 12.19 7.21
C LEU A 293 -9.80 12.87 7.31
N SER A 294 -9.42 13.66 6.31
CA SER A 294 -8.15 14.39 6.28
C SER A 294 -8.06 15.41 7.42
N ASP A 295 -9.13 16.18 7.63
CA ASP A 295 -9.22 17.17 8.71
C ASP A 295 -9.13 16.50 10.09
N GLY A 296 -9.86 15.40 10.29
CA GLY A 296 -9.85 14.65 11.55
C GLY A 296 -8.48 14.04 11.87
N LEU A 297 -7.81 13.46 10.86
CA LEU A 297 -6.46 12.90 11.04
C LEU A 297 -5.42 14.00 11.28
N THR A 298 -5.50 15.12 10.58
CA THR A 298 -4.61 16.26 10.77
C THR A 298 -4.80 16.86 12.17
N TRP A 299 -6.05 17.04 12.60
CA TRP A 299 -6.36 17.49 13.95
C TRP A 299 -5.80 16.55 15.01
N LEU A 300 -5.99 15.24 14.85
CA LEU A 300 -5.47 14.24 15.79
C LEU A 300 -3.94 14.29 15.89
N TYR A 301 -3.25 14.46 14.78
CA TYR A 301 -1.79 14.59 14.74
C TYR A 301 -1.32 15.89 15.39
N GLU A 302 -1.95 17.02 15.06
CA GLU A 302 -1.57 18.34 15.59
C GLU A 302 -1.87 18.47 17.08
N PHE A 303 -3.02 17.94 17.53
CA PHE A 303 -3.40 17.93 18.95
C PHE A 303 -2.50 16.96 19.75
N GLY A 304 -2.20 15.79 19.22
CA GLY A 304 -1.35 14.79 19.87
C GLY A 304 0.12 15.19 19.96
N GLY A 305 0.62 16.01 19.01
CA GLY A 305 1.99 16.47 18.97
C GLY A 305 3.01 15.34 19.15
N ALA A 306 4.04 15.56 19.96
CA ALA A 306 5.08 14.57 20.23
C ALA A 306 4.53 13.27 20.87
N ILE A 307 3.51 13.36 21.72
CA ILE A 307 2.89 12.19 22.37
C ILE A 307 2.12 11.36 21.34
N GLY A 308 1.37 12.01 20.47
CA GLY A 308 0.67 11.33 19.38
C GLY A 308 1.65 10.61 18.45
N GLY A 309 2.75 11.27 18.07
CA GLY A 309 3.85 10.70 17.32
C GLY A 309 4.50 9.50 18.02
N LEU A 310 4.78 9.62 19.33
CA LEU A 310 5.31 8.52 20.14
C LEU A 310 4.42 7.28 20.06
N ILE A 311 3.13 7.45 20.34
CA ILE A 311 2.16 6.34 20.35
C ILE A 311 2.07 5.70 18.96
N PHE A 312 1.92 6.51 17.91
CA PHE A 312 1.81 6.00 16.54
C PHE A 312 3.09 5.29 16.09
N GLY A 313 4.27 5.84 16.43
CA GLY A 313 5.56 5.22 16.14
C GLY A 313 5.78 3.89 16.88
N LEU A 314 5.34 3.78 18.15
CA LEU A 314 5.36 2.52 18.90
C LEU A 314 4.44 1.45 18.27
N LEU A 315 3.30 1.87 17.73
CA LEU A 315 2.31 0.97 17.13
C LEU A 315 2.62 0.62 15.67
N TYR A 316 3.42 1.41 14.97
CA TYR A 316 3.63 1.25 13.53
C TYR A 316 4.23 -0.12 13.17
N ALA A 317 5.31 -0.55 13.81
CA ALA A 317 5.91 -1.86 13.55
C ALA A 317 4.96 -3.05 13.87
N PRO A 318 4.22 -3.08 14.99
CA PRO A 318 3.11 -4.02 15.20
C PRO A 318 2.06 -4.02 14.07
N ILE A 319 1.68 -2.84 13.56
CA ILE A 319 0.74 -2.72 12.44
C ILE A 319 1.35 -3.29 11.15
N VAL A 320 2.65 -3.07 10.91
CA VAL A 320 3.38 -3.66 9.75
C VAL A 320 3.35 -5.18 9.79
N ILE A 321 3.54 -5.81 10.95
CA ILE A 321 3.47 -7.27 11.11
C ILE A 321 2.13 -7.83 10.62
N THR A 322 1.04 -7.13 10.90
CA THR A 322 -0.30 -7.55 10.45
C THR A 322 -0.57 -7.31 8.96
N GLY A 323 0.32 -6.61 8.26
CA GLY A 323 0.13 -6.19 6.86
C GLY A 323 -0.86 -5.04 6.66
N MET A 324 -1.42 -4.48 7.76
CA MET A 324 -2.42 -3.40 7.68
C MET A 324 -1.82 -2.05 7.24
N HIS A 325 -0.49 -1.86 7.37
CA HIS A 325 0.18 -0.63 6.95
C HIS A 325 -0.03 -0.27 5.48
N HIS A 326 -0.29 -1.24 4.60
CA HIS A 326 -0.62 -0.99 3.20
C HIS A 326 -1.93 -0.22 3.00
N SER A 327 -2.84 -0.25 3.98
CA SER A 327 -4.07 0.55 3.92
C SER A 327 -3.81 2.04 4.17
N PHE A 328 -2.71 2.37 4.84
CA PHE A 328 -2.34 3.76 5.07
C PHE A 328 -2.02 4.52 3.79
N ILE A 329 -1.61 3.83 2.72
CA ILE A 329 -1.35 4.45 1.42
C ILE A 329 -2.58 5.22 0.92
N ALA A 330 -3.78 4.70 1.15
CA ALA A 330 -5.02 5.39 0.80
C ALA A 330 -5.20 6.70 1.59
N VAL A 331 -4.83 6.71 2.85
CA VAL A 331 -4.87 7.90 3.72
C VAL A 331 -3.76 8.87 3.34
N GLU A 332 -2.54 8.38 3.18
CA GLU A 332 -1.37 9.19 2.80
C GLU A 332 -1.56 9.91 1.47
N THR A 333 -2.06 9.19 0.46
CA THR A 333 -2.35 9.80 -0.85
C THR A 333 -3.45 10.86 -0.75
N THR A 334 -4.44 10.69 0.11
CA THR A 334 -5.48 11.70 0.37
C THR A 334 -4.90 12.94 1.06
N LEU A 335 -4.05 12.76 2.08
CA LEU A 335 -3.38 13.85 2.79
C LEU A 335 -2.44 14.65 1.87
N ILE A 336 -1.72 13.95 0.97
CA ILE A 336 -0.79 14.58 0.02
C ILE A 336 -1.56 15.27 -1.11
N ALA A 337 -2.67 14.70 -1.58
CA ALA A 337 -3.51 15.32 -2.60
C ALA A 337 -4.09 16.67 -2.13
N ASP A 338 -4.33 16.82 -0.83
CA ASP A 338 -4.79 18.07 -0.20
C ASP A 338 -3.67 18.77 0.60
N ALA A 339 -2.42 18.67 0.12
CA ALA A 339 -1.25 19.18 0.86
C ALA A 339 -1.28 20.69 1.10
N THR A 340 -1.99 21.47 0.29
CA THR A 340 -2.21 22.91 0.52
C THR A 340 -2.95 23.17 1.83
N LYS A 341 -3.86 22.28 2.22
CA LYS A 341 -4.65 22.39 3.47
C LYS A 341 -4.03 21.58 4.60
N THR A 342 -3.64 20.35 4.36
CA THR A 342 -3.10 19.41 5.36
C THR A 342 -1.63 19.64 5.68
N GLY A 343 -0.88 20.26 4.77
CA GLY A 343 0.58 20.34 4.77
C GLY A 343 1.26 19.05 4.35
N GLY A 344 0.52 18.01 3.96
CA GLY A 344 1.03 16.70 3.57
C GLY A 344 0.75 15.56 4.55
N SER A 345 1.34 14.39 4.32
CA SER A 345 1.20 13.21 5.18
C SER A 345 2.16 13.23 6.35
N PHE A 346 1.67 13.02 7.56
CA PHE A 346 2.49 12.76 8.75
C PHE A 346 2.81 11.27 8.92
N ILE A 347 2.07 10.39 8.27
CA ILE A 347 2.22 8.93 8.38
C ILE A 347 3.54 8.49 7.77
N PHE A 348 3.88 9.01 6.59
CA PHE A 348 5.08 8.62 5.85
C PHE A 348 6.39 8.91 6.59
N PRO A 349 6.62 10.10 7.21
CA PRO A 349 7.78 10.32 8.06
C PRO A 349 7.85 9.36 9.26
N ILE A 350 6.71 9.02 9.88
CA ILE A 350 6.67 8.05 10.98
C ILE A 350 7.03 6.65 10.50
N ALA A 351 6.52 6.25 9.32
CA ALA A 351 6.90 5.01 8.66
C ALA A 351 8.42 4.94 8.42
N THR A 352 9.00 6.03 7.95
CA THR A 352 10.45 6.17 7.75
C THR A 352 11.22 5.97 9.05
N MET A 353 10.80 6.61 10.15
CA MET A 353 11.43 6.41 11.46
C MET A 353 11.35 4.95 11.91
N SER A 354 10.22 4.30 11.70
CA SER A 354 10.07 2.88 12.02
C SER A 354 11.01 1.99 11.19
N ASN A 355 11.11 2.24 9.89
CA ASN A 355 11.95 1.45 8.99
C ASN A 355 13.44 1.62 9.34
N ILE A 356 13.87 2.85 9.60
CA ILE A 356 15.24 3.13 10.05
C ILE A 356 15.53 2.46 11.39
N ALA A 357 14.59 2.49 12.34
CA ALA A 357 14.74 1.82 13.63
C ALA A 357 14.87 0.29 13.49
N GLN A 358 14.08 -0.33 12.60
CA GLN A 358 14.21 -1.77 12.28
C GLN A 358 15.58 -2.08 11.66
N GLY A 359 16.06 -1.24 10.76
CA GLY A 359 17.39 -1.35 10.14
C GLY A 359 18.52 -1.22 11.17
N GLY A 360 18.44 -0.20 12.02
CA GLY A 360 19.41 0.04 13.10
C GLY A 360 19.48 -1.12 14.09
N ALA A 361 18.33 -1.68 14.48
CA ALA A 361 18.28 -2.83 15.38
C ALA A 361 18.87 -4.10 14.74
N ALA A 362 18.62 -4.34 13.43
CA ALA A 362 19.22 -5.46 12.71
C ALA A 362 20.73 -5.30 12.56
N LEU A 363 21.23 -4.07 12.29
CA LEU A 363 22.66 -3.78 12.26
C LEU A 363 23.32 -3.91 13.64
N ALA A 364 22.65 -3.48 14.70
CA ALA A 364 23.14 -3.73 16.08
C ALA A 364 23.28 -5.23 16.36
N ALA A 365 22.29 -6.03 15.95
CA ALA A 365 22.37 -7.49 16.05
C ALA A 365 23.55 -8.06 15.24
N PHE A 366 23.85 -7.53 14.02
CA PHE A 366 25.02 -7.91 13.25
C PHE A 366 26.33 -7.74 14.04
N PHE A 367 26.50 -6.64 14.78
CA PHE A 367 27.73 -6.41 15.56
C PHE A 367 27.82 -7.31 16.81
N ILE A 368 26.67 -7.64 17.42
CA ILE A 368 26.60 -8.42 18.67
C ILE A 368 26.76 -9.92 18.39
N ILE A 369 26.23 -10.44 17.28
CA ILE A 369 26.26 -11.87 16.94
C ILE A 369 27.71 -12.30 16.63
N LYS A 370 28.28 -13.16 17.48
CA LYS A 370 29.67 -13.66 17.32
C LYS A 370 29.72 -15.05 16.68
N GLN A 371 28.86 -15.96 17.09
CA GLN A 371 28.98 -17.41 16.78
C GLN A 371 28.19 -17.84 15.54
N ASN A 372 27.03 -17.27 15.28
CA ASN A 372 26.18 -17.65 14.14
C ASN A 372 26.46 -16.82 12.89
N LYS A 373 27.44 -17.27 12.06
CA LYS A 373 27.84 -16.57 10.82
C LYS A 373 26.68 -16.38 9.83
N LYS A 374 25.74 -17.37 9.75
CA LYS A 374 24.57 -17.29 8.87
C LYS A 374 23.63 -16.16 9.28
N LEU A 375 23.25 -16.14 10.56
CA LEU A 375 22.38 -15.09 11.08
C LEU A 375 23.03 -13.70 11.03
N LYS A 376 24.35 -13.62 11.25
CA LYS A 376 25.14 -12.40 11.12
C LYS A 376 25.08 -11.85 9.69
N GLY A 377 25.23 -12.69 8.66
CA GLY A 377 25.08 -12.30 7.27
C GLY A 377 23.67 -11.81 6.92
N VAL A 378 22.65 -12.50 7.42
CA VAL A 378 21.25 -12.06 7.26
C VAL A 378 21.02 -10.71 7.93
N ALA A 379 21.54 -10.49 9.13
CA ALA A 379 21.37 -9.24 9.89
C ALA A 379 21.98 -8.03 9.16
N SER A 380 23.16 -8.19 8.54
CA SER A 380 23.81 -7.15 7.75
C SER A 380 22.97 -6.78 6.51
N ALA A 381 22.63 -7.76 5.68
CA ALA A 381 21.87 -7.51 4.45
C ALA A 381 20.46 -6.96 4.74
N ALA A 382 19.79 -7.52 5.75
CA ALA A 382 18.47 -7.09 6.16
C ALA A 382 18.47 -5.68 6.77
N GLY A 383 19.50 -5.34 7.55
CA GLY A 383 19.66 -4.00 8.11
C GLY A 383 19.80 -2.93 7.02
N ILE A 384 20.65 -3.17 6.04
CA ILE A 384 20.81 -2.27 4.89
C ILE A 384 19.51 -2.16 4.10
N SER A 385 18.84 -3.30 3.84
CA SER A 385 17.54 -3.32 3.15
C SER A 385 16.49 -2.46 3.85
N ALA A 386 16.42 -2.52 5.19
CA ALA A 386 15.48 -1.74 5.97
C ALA A 386 15.79 -0.24 5.95
N LEU A 387 17.07 0.15 5.97
CA LEU A 387 17.48 1.55 5.79
C LEU A 387 17.09 2.10 4.41
N LEU A 388 16.95 1.23 3.41
CA LEU A 388 16.44 1.58 2.08
C LEU A 388 14.90 1.45 1.96
N GLY A 389 14.19 1.23 3.07
CA GLY A 389 12.74 1.19 3.11
C GLY A 389 12.10 -0.20 2.95
N ILE A 390 12.87 -1.28 2.88
CA ILE A 390 12.37 -2.66 2.76
C ILE A 390 12.67 -3.40 4.08
N THR A 391 11.70 -3.43 4.97
CA THR A 391 11.87 -3.86 6.38
C THR A 391 11.60 -5.32 6.65
N GLU A 392 10.89 -6.04 5.79
CA GLU A 392 10.48 -7.42 6.04
C GLU A 392 11.66 -8.35 6.38
N PRO A 393 12.82 -8.29 5.69
CA PRO A 393 13.96 -9.12 6.04
C PRO A 393 14.54 -8.81 7.42
N ALA A 394 14.56 -7.52 7.83
CA ALA A 394 15.05 -7.11 9.13
C ALA A 394 14.06 -7.52 10.24
N MET A 395 12.79 -7.24 10.04
CA MET A 395 11.74 -7.50 11.01
C MET A 395 11.55 -8.99 11.25
N PHE A 396 11.30 -9.77 10.20
CA PHE A 396 10.99 -11.20 10.33
C PHE A 396 12.23 -12.09 10.39
N GLY A 397 13.30 -11.74 9.65
CA GLY A 397 14.52 -12.53 9.60
C GLY A 397 15.44 -12.37 10.80
N VAL A 398 15.37 -11.24 11.50
CA VAL A 398 16.31 -10.86 12.58
C VAL A 398 15.58 -10.41 13.84
N ASN A 399 14.85 -9.30 13.78
CA ASN A 399 14.42 -8.57 14.96
C ASN A 399 13.37 -9.34 15.78
N LEU A 400 12.33 -9.87 15.13
CA LEU A 400 11.32 -10.71 15.79
C LEU A 400 11.92 -12.03 16.28
N LYS A 401 12.80 -12.64 15.48
CA LYS A 401 13.46 -13.90 15.86
C LYS A 401 14.31 -13.75 17.12
N LEU A 402 15.01 -12.62 17.27
CA LEU A 402 15.85 -12.34 18.44
C LEU A 402 15.09 -11.64 19.58
N ARG A 403 13.86 -11.18 19.35
CA ARG A 403 12.95 -10.48 20.29
C ARG A 403 13.47 -9.11 20.76
N TYR A 404 14.62 -9.05 21.44
CA TYR A 404 15.19 -7.79 21.96
C TYR A 404 15.44 -6.72 20.87
N PRO A 405 16.01 -7.04 19.70
CA PRO A 405 16.13 -6.07 18.62
C PRO A 405 14.79 -5.50 18.16
N PHE A 406 13.71 -6.31 18.17
CA PHE A 406 12.38 -5.83 17.83
C PHE A 406 11.87 -4.81 18.86
N ILE A 407 12.04 -5.09 20.16
CA ILE A 407 11.65 -4.15 21.23
C ILE A 407 12.45 -2.84 21.08
N GLY A 408 13.76 -2.94 20.84
CA GLY A 408 14.61 -1.78 20.59
C GLY A 408 14.19 -0.97 19.36
N ALA A 409 13.81 -1.65 18.27
CA ALA A 409 13.30 -1.02 17.07
C ALA A 409 11.97 -0.29 17.30
N VAL A 410 11.03 -0.92 18.03
CA VAL A 410 9.75 -0.30 18.40
C VAL A 410 9.97 0.95 19.25
N ALA A 411 10.85 0.86 20.26
CA ALA A 411 11.18 2.01 21.12
C ALA A 411 11.85 3.14 20.31
N GLY A 412 12.82 2.81 19.46
CA GLY A 412 13.50 3.76 18.56
C GLY A 412 12.52 4.42 17.59
N SER A 413 11.59 3.64 17.02
CA SER A 413 10.50 4.16 16.18
C SER A 413 9.63 5.17 16.93
N GLY A 414 9.21 4.85 18.14
CA GLY A 414 8.40 5.75 18.98
C GLY A 414 9.11 7.06 19.28
N ILE A 415 10.39 7.00 19.70
CA ILE A 415 11.18 8.19 20.02
C ILE A 415 11.41 9.03 18.75
N GLY A 416 11.80 8.40 17.64
CA GLY A 416 11.99 9.10 16.37
C GLY A 416 10.72 9.76 15.87
N ALA A 417 9.58 9.06 15.96
CA ALA A 417 8.28 9.60 15.61
C ALA A 417 7.85 10.76 16.52
N ALA A 418 8.12 10.69 17.84
CA ALA A 418 7.89 11.79 18.76
C ALA A 418 8.70 13.04 18.37
N TYR A 419 9.97 12.85 18.02
CA TYR A 419 10.86 13.92 17.62
C TYR A 419 10.36 14.63 16.34
N ILE A 420 10.09 13.88 15.25
CA ILE A 420 9.60 14.49 14.00
C ILE A 420 8.20 15.12 14.17
N SER A 421 7.35 14.56 15.03
CA SER A 421 6.03 15.12 15.31
C SER A 421 6.11 16.39 16.13
N PHE A 422 7.09 16.51 17.03
CA PHE A 422 7.36 17.75 17.75
C PHE A 422 7.67 18.91 16.78
N PHE A 423 8.43 18.64 15.73
CA PHE A 423 8.75 19.60 14.67
C PHE A 423 7.69 19.67 13.55
N LYS A 424 6.57 18.95 13.69
CA LYS A 424 5.47 18.90 12.71
C LYS A 424 5.92 18.53 11.30
N VAL A 425 6.89 17.63 11.18
CA VAL A 425 7.41 17.17 9.89
C VAL A 425 6.32 16.41 9.13
N LYS A 426 6.06 16.83 7.91
CA LYS A 426 5.09 16.20 7.00
C LYS A 426 5.75 15.95 5.64
N ALA A 427 5.35 14.86 4.97
CA ALA A 427 5.80 14.52 3.64
C ALA A 427 4.82 15.04 2.59
N ILE A 428 5.31 15.71 1.57
CA ILE A 428 4.49 16.22 0.44
C ILE A 428 4.49 15.25 -0.75
N ALA A 429 5.25 14.16 -0.67
CA ALA A 429 5.34 13.10 -1.66
C ALA A 429 5.58 11.75 -1.00
N LEU A 430 5.22 10.66 -1.68
CA LEU A 430 5.56 9.30 -1.29
C LEU A 430 6.77 8.82 -2.12
N GLY A 431 7.78 8.34 -1.42
CA GLY A 431 8.97 7.75 -2.01
C GLY A 431 9.28 6.39 -1.41
N THR A 432 10.56 6.11 -1.15
CA THR A 432 10.98 5.00 -0.31
C THR A 432 10.99 5.47 1.15
N ALA A 433 10.28 4.76 2.03
CA ALA A 433 10.25 5.10 3.46
C ALA A 433 11.56 4.67 4.14
N GLY A 434 12.68 5.31 3.79
CA GLY A 434 14.04 4.99 4.23
C GLY A 434 14.92 6.23 4.27
N LEU A 435 16.26 6.03 4.26
CA LEU A 435 17.25 7.14 4.26
C LEU A 435 17.23 7.99 2.98
N PRO A 436 16.96 7.47 1.78
CA PRO A 436 16.91 8.30 0.57
C PRO A 436 15.75 9.27 0.55
#